data_a9c1608bf7f83fae2ef3f6aee85813a6
#
_entry.id   a9c1608bf7f83fae2ef3f6aee85813a6
#
_cell.length_a   1.000
_cell.length_b   1.000
_cell.length_c   1.000
_cell.angle_alpha   90.00
_cell.angle_beta   90.00
_cell.angle_gamma   90.00
#
_symmetry.space_group_name_H-M   'P 1'
#
loop_
_entity.id
_entity.type
_entity.pdbx_description
1 polymer ?
#
loop_
_entity_poly.entity_id
_entity_poly.type
_entity_poly.pdbx_seq_one_letter_code
_entity_poly.pdbx_strand_id
1 'polypeptide(L)' 'MPTFVLTHSHKPDECAVAVAAWKGFASPLRRGTPLGSCAHGGHHVWWTVEATDQAAALALLPDYVARRTIADEVREVHLP' A
#
# COMPACT_ATOMS: atom_id res chain seq x y z
N MET A 1 -3.77 -15.89 -8.82
CA MET A 1 -2.80 -14.79 -8.90
C MET A 1 -1.99 -14.73 -7.62
N PRO A 2 -0.70 -14.35 -7.71
CA PRO A 2 0.09 -14.12 -6.50
C PRO A 2 -0.52 -13.08 -5.58
N THR A 3 -0.24 -13.21 -4.30
CA THR A 3 -0.65 -12.24 -3.27
C THR A 3 0.54 -11.41 -2.87
N PHE A 4 0.34 -10.10 -2.75
CA PHE A 4 1.36 -9.15 -2.32
C PHE A 4 0.91 -8.39 -1.09
N VAL A 5 1.84 -8.14 -0.19
CA VAL A 5 1.67 -7.14 0.87
C VAL A 5 2.39 -5.88 0.41
N LEU A 6 1.65 -4.78 0.37
CA LEU A 6 2.18 -3.47 0.05
C LEU A 6 2.42 -2.73 1.36
N THR A 7 3.68 -2.37 1.61
CA THR A 7 4.07 -1.60 2.78
C THR A 7 4.48 -0.21 2.33
N HIS A 8 3.64 0.77 2.63
CA HIS A 8 3.89 2.17 2.34
C HIS A 8 4.41 2.86 3.59
N SER A 9 5.41 3.72 3.42
CA SER A 9 5.87 4.59 4.50
C SER A 9 6.07 6.01 3.97
N HIS A 10 5.76 6.99 4.82
CA HIS A 10 5.98 8.39 4.49
C HIS A 10 6.44 9.14 5.75
N LYS A 11 7.05 10.28 5.55
CA LYS A 11 7.44 11.17 6.65
C LYS A 11 6.22 11.90 7.19
N PRO A 12 6.26 12.39 8.44
CA PRO A 12 5.12 13.14 9.02
C PRO A 12 4.67 14.33 8.17
N ASP A 13 5.59 15.04 7.54
CA ASP A 13 5.30 16.19 6.69
C ASP A 13 4.76 15.78 5.30
N GLU A 14 4.80 14.51 4.96
CA GLU A 14 4.28 13.98 3.70
C GLU A 14 2.87 13.41 3.83
N CYS A 15 2.34 13.32 5.04
CA CYS A 15 1.06 12.65 5.29
C CYS A 15 -0.09 13.22 4.46
N ALA A 16 -0.23 14.55 4.46
CA ALA A 16 -1.30 15.22 3.71
C ALA A 16 -1.16 15.00 2.20
N VAL A 17 0.06 15.01 1.68
CA VAL A 17 0.32 14.80 0.25
C VAL A 17 0.01 13.35 -0.14
N ALA A 18 0.40 12.40 0.70
CA ALA A 18 0.12 10.99 0.44
C ALA A 18 -1.39 10.72 0.38
N VAL A 19 -2.16 11.31 1.28
CA VAL A 19 -3.63 11.19 1.27
C VAL A 19 -4.22 11.89 0.05
N ALA A 20 -3.76 13.09 -0.27
CA ALA A 20 -4.25 13.86 -1.41
C ALA A 20 -3.95 13.18 -2.75
N ALA A 21 -2.90 12.38 -2.83
CA ALA A 21 -2.53 11.67 -4.06
C ALA A 21 -3.62 10.72 -4.55
N TRP A 22 -4.49 10.26 -3.66
CA TRP A 22 -5.61 9.38 -4.01
C TRP A 22 -6.75 10.10 -4.72
N LYS A 23 -6.80 11.41 -4.61
CA LYS A 23 -7.87 12.20 -5.19
C LYS A 23 -7.84 12.09 -6.72
N GLY A 24 -8.94 11.63 -7.30
CA GLY A 24 -9.04 11.43 -8.74
C GLY A 24 -8.34 10.20 -9.29
N PHE A 25 -7.68 9.42 -8.44
CA PHE A 25 -7.03 8.18 -8.87
C PHE A 25 -8.00 7.02 -8.83
N ALA A 26 -8.23 6.36 -9.97
CA ALA A 26 -9.12 5.22 -10.05
C ALA A 26 -8.39 3.95 -9.60
N SER A 27 -8.81 3.36 -8.50
CA SER A 27 -8.25 2.11 -8.00
C SER A 27 -9.28 1.40 -7.13
N PRO A 28 -9.38 0.05 -7.20
CA PRO A 28 -10.24 -0.70 -6.30
C PRO A 28 -9.84 -0.55 -4.84
N LEU A 29 -8.59 -0.18 -4.54
CA LEU A 29 -8.12 0.01 -3.17
C LEU A 29 -8.80 1.19 -2.46
N ARG A 30 -9.36 2.13 -3.19
CA ARG A 30 -10.11 3.25 -2.60
C ARG A 30 -11.36 2.81 -1.85
N ARG A 31 -11.86 1.62 -2.14
CA ARG A 31 -13.08 1.09 -1.51
C ARG A 31 -12.79 0.27 -0.26
N GLY A 32 -11.53 -0.06 -0.03
CA GLY A 32 -11.12 -0.86 1.10
C GLY A 32 -10.71 -0.01 2.29
N THR A 33 -10.43 -0.69 3.38
CA THR A 33 -9.91 -0.06 4.60
C THR A 33 -8.56 -0.66 4.91
N PRO A 34 -7.46 -0.06 4.43
CA PRO A 34 -6.13 -0.55 4.76
C PRO A 34 -5.84 -0.37 6.25
N LEU A 35 -4.86 -1.12 6.74
CA LEU A 35 -4.32 -0.89 8.07
C LEU A 35 -3.30 0.23 7.98
N GLY A 36 -3.32 1.12 8.96
CA GLY A 36 -2.38 2.22 9.02
C GLY A 36 -1.96 2.51 10.43
N SER A 37 -0.74 3.01 10.60
CA SER A 37 -0.18 3.34 11.90
C SER A 37 0.00 4.84 12.12
N CYS A 38 -0.49 5.68 11.20
CA CYS A 38 -0.30 7.13 11.30
C CYS A 38 -0.87 7.73 12.60
N ALA A 39 -2.04 7.24 13.05
CA ALA A 39 -2.65 7.70 14.29
C ALA A 39 -1.81 7.37 15.53
N HIS A 40 -0.88 6.44 15.40
CA HIS A 40 0.00 6.00 16.49
C HIS A 40 1.46 6.43 16.26
N GLY A 41 1.68 7.35 15.32
CA GLY A 41 3.01 7.90 15.03
C GLY A 41 3.89 7.06 14.11
N GLY A 42 3.36 5.96 13.55
CA GLY A 42 4.16 5.04 12.74
C GLY A 42 4.30 5.41 11.27
N HIS A 43 3.35 6.14 10.72
CA HIS A 43 3.34 6.60 9.32
C HIS A 43 3.54 5.50 8.29
N HIS A 44 2.97 4.31 8.55
CA HIS A 44 2.93 3.19 7.62
C HIS A 44 1.49 2.86 7.26
N VAL A 45 1.29 2.38 6.03
CA VAL A 45 0.00 1.86 5.58
C VAL A 45 0.25 0.54 4.87
N TRP A 46 -0.62 -0.45 5.11
CA TRP A 46 -0.49 -1.78 4.55
C TRP A 46 -1.75 -2.19 3.81
N TRP A 47 -1.55 -2.77 2.64
CA TRP A 47 -2.60 -3.42 1.85
C TRP A 47 -2.17 -4.84 1.53
N THR A 48 -3.13 -5.73 1.43
CA THR A 48 -2.93 -7.06 0.85
C THR A 48 -3.70 -7.10 -0.46
N VAL A 49 -3.00 -7.40 -1.55
CA VAL A 49 -3.58 -7.36 -2.89
C VAL A 49 -3.20 -8.60 -3.69
N GLU A 50 -4.01 -8.93 -4.70
CA GLU A 50 -3.66 -9.92 -5.70
C GLU A 50 -3.28 -9.21 -6.99
N ALA A 51 -2.17 -9.63 -7.60
CA ALA A 51 -1.68 -9.05 -8.84
C ALA A 51 -0.79 -10.06 -9.57
N THR A 52 -0.62 -9.87 -10.87
CA THR A 52 0.19 -10.79 -11.68
C THR A 52 1.67 -10.72 -11.35
N ASP A 53 2.15 -9.53 -10.96
CA ASP A 53 3.54 -9.30 -10.58
C ASP A 53 3.65 -8.07 -9.68
N GLN A 54 4.88 -7.79 -9.24
CA GLN A 54 5.18 -6.67 -8.36
C GLN A 54 4.78 -5.32 -8.98
N ALA A 55 5.07 -5.13 -10.25
CA ALA A 55 4.75 -3.87 -10.94
C ALA A 55 3.23 -3.66 -11.01
N ALA A 56 2.46 -4.71 -11.28
CA ALA A 56 1.01 -4.64 -11.32
C ALA A 56 0.44 -4.34 -9.93
N ALA A 57 1.03 -4.89 -8.87
CA ALA A 57 0.62 -4.60 -7.50
C ALA A 57 0.83 -3.11 -7.17
N LEU A 58 2.01 -2.57 -7.50
CA LEU A 58 2.31 -1.15 -7.25
C LEU A 58 1.46 -0.22 -8.10
N ALA A 59 1.04 -0.66 -9.29
CA ALA A 59 0.16 0.14 -10.15
C ALA A 59 -1.23 0.37 -9.57
N LEU A 60 -1.62 -0.35 -8.53
CA LEU A 60 -2.87 -0.11 -7.81
C LEU A 60 -2.81 1.15 -6.93
N LEU A 61 -1.63 1.72 -6.75
CA LEU A 61 -1.41 2.90 -5.92
C LEU A 61 -1.12 4.11 -6.80
N PRO A 62 -1.53 5.33 -6.34
CA PRO A 62 -1.09 6.56 -7.02
C PRO A 62 0.44 6.62 -7.05
N ASP A 63 1.00 7.24 -8.08
CA ASP A 63 2.45 7.27 -8.30
C ASP A 63 3.24 7.77 -7.09
N TYR A 64 2.79 8.85 -6.45
CA TYR A 64 3.43 9.37 -5.25
C TYR A 64 3.51 8.33 -4.14
N VAL A 65 2.43 7.58 -3.94
CA VAL A 65 2.34 6.52 -2.92
C VAL A 65 3.16 5.31 -3.33
N ALA A 66 3.06 4.90 -4.61
CA ALA A 66 3.76 3.72 -5.12
C ALA A 66 5.28 3.85 -4.97
N ARG A 67 5.82 5.03 -5.22
CA ARG A 67 7.27 5.28 -5.09
C ARG A 67 7.78 5.19 -3.66
N ARG A 68 6.88 5.19 -2.69
CA ARG A 68 7.17 5.08 -1.26
C ARG A 68 6.67 3.76 -0.69
N THR A 69 6.48 2.78 -1.54
CA THR A 69 5.88 1.50 -1.17
C THR A 69 6.75 0.34 -1.64
N ILE A 70 6.87 -0.66 -0.77
CA ILE A 70 7.54 -1.92 -1.09
C ILE A 70 6.45 -2.97 -1.28
N ALA A 71 6.54 -3.73 -2.38
CA ALA A 71 5.62 -4.83 -2.66
C ALA A 71 6.36 -6.15 -2.44
N ASP A 72 5.90 -6.93 -1.48
CA ASP A 72 6.43 -8.26 -1.19
C ASP A 72 5.42 -9.32 -1.57
N GLU A 73 5.85 -10.28 -2.38
CA GLU A 73 5.02 -11.45 -2.65
C GLU A 73 5.02 -12.34 -1.42
N VAL A 74 3.82 -12.77 -1.00
CA VAL A 74 3.64 -13.51 0.25
C VAL A 74 2.78 -14.75 0.02
N ARG A 75 2.90 -15.69 0.92
CA ARG A 75 2.01 -16.84 1.02
C ARG A 75 1.98 -17.31 2.46
N GLU A 76 1.01 -18.15 2.77
CA GLU A 76 0.90 -18.70 4.10
C GLU A 76 2.14 -19.53 4.46
N VAL A 77 2.55 -19.45 5.71
CA VAL A 77 3.67 -20.20 6.28
C VAL A 77 3.13 -20.98 7.46
N HIS A 78 3.46 -22.28 7.51
CA HIS A 78 3.10 -23.13 8.65
C HIS A 78 4.22 -23.09 9.67
N LEU A 79 3.90 -22.59 10.85
CA LEU A 79 4.86 -22.53 11.96
C LEU A 79 4.74 -23.80 12.80
N PRO A 80 5.88 -24.34 13.31
CA PRO A 80 5.87 -25.53 14.16
C PRO A 80 5.26 -25.27 15.53
#